data_c838f82c6f7787e02c7f58cc846cc96d
#
_entry.id   c838f82c6f7787e02c7f58cc846cc96d
#
_cell.length_a   1.000
_cell.length_b   1.000
_cell.length_c   1.000
_cell.angle_alpha   90.00
_cell.angle_beta   90.00
_cell.angle_gamma   90.00
#
_symmetry.space_group_name_H-M   'P 1'
#
loop_
_entity.id
_entity.type
_entity.pdbx_description
1 polymer ?
#
loop_
_entity_poly.entity_id
_entity_poly.type
_entity_poly.pdbx_seq_one_letter_code
_entity_poly.pdbx_strand_id
1 'polypeptide(L)'
;MRIELELTVNRLNREPEKIVFNAKRMFNAGWVGSDRKALQHHIDELAAVGVAAPINIPTLLALGNHLLTHSRQIQVHGPQTSGEVEWVLLWHHGEILVTVGSDHTDRKLESVSVAKSKNMCLNVIARDLWPYEEVKDHFDQLRLHCTVTRSGKVSLYQEGLCGAILPPEYWIEDLQRRLGGLEDGLVLFSGTIGT
;
A
#
# COMPACT_ATOMS: atom_id res chain seq x y z
N MET A 1 -9.86 18.04 -5.88
CA MET A 1 -10.37 18.01 -4.49
C MET A 1 -9.16 17.84 -3.58
N ARG A 2 -9.05 18.58 -2.48
CA ARG A 2 -8.00 18.36 -1.47
C ARG A 2 -8.51 17.32 -0.49
N ILE A 3 -7.69 16.32 -0.20
CA ILE A 3 -7.96 15.34 0.86
C ILE A 3 -7.01 15.66 2.00
N GLU A 4 -7.55 16.13 3.09
CA GLU A 4 -6.83 16.47 4.32
C GLU A 4 -7.07 15.38 5.36
N LEU A 5 -5.99 14.84 5.91
CA LEU A 5 -6.02 13.83 6.94
C LEU A 5 -5.26 14.32 8.18
N GLU A 6 -5.93 14.26 9.33
CA GLU A 6 -5.27 14.49 10.63
C GLU A 6 -4.56 13.21 11.06
N LEU A 7 -3.23 13.27 11.11
CA LEU A 7 -2.35 12.15 11.41
C LEU A 7 -1.42 12.50 12.56
N THR A 8 -0.76 11.49 13.12
CA THR A 8 0.18 11.64 14.23
C THR A 8 1.53 11.06 13.85
N VAL A 9 2.59 11.84 13.91
CA VAL A 9 3.96 11.38 13.68
C VAL A 9 4.59 11.04 15.02
N ASN A 10 4.99 9.79 15.16
CA ASN A 10 5.69 9.27 16.33
C ASN A 10 7.19 9.26 16.03
N ARG A 11 7.97 10.03 16.75
CA ARG A 11 9.41 10.16 16.59
C ARG A 11 10.15 9.56 17.78
N LEU A 12 11.31 9.00 17.52
CA LEU A 12 12.15 8.46 18.58
C LEU A 12 12.53 9.56 19.59
N ASN A 13 12.32 9.30 20.88
CA ASN A 13 12.63 10.22 21.99
C ASN A 13 11.97 11.61 21.90
N ARG A 14 10.80 11.72 21.27
CA ARG A 14 10.01 12.95 21.20
C ARG A 14 8.55 12.68 21.48
N GLU A 15 7.82 13.69 21.89
CA GLU A 15 6.36 13.62 21.98
C GLU A 15 5.75 13.48 20.58
N PRO A 16 4.66 12.72 20.45
CA PRO A 16 3.93 12.58 19.17
C PRO A 16 3.47 13.94 18.63
N GLU A 17 3.70 14.17 17.36
CA GLU A 17 3.36 15.40 16.65
C GLU A 17 2.09 15.19 15.80
N LYS A 18 1.09 16.06 15.97
CA LYS A 18 -0.09 16.08 15.08
C LYS A 18 0.20 16.89 13.84
N ILE A 19 -0.11 16.32 12.69
CA ILE A 19 0.04 16.97 11.40
C ILE A 19 -1.27 16.93 10.60
N VAL A 20 -1.39 17.85 9.64
CA VAL A 20 -2.42 17.79 8.60
C VAL A 20 -1.74 17.40 7.28
N PHE A 21 -2.00 16.21 6.82
CA PHE A 21 -1.47 15.70 5.55
C PHE A 21 -2.43 15.97 4.40
N ASN A 22 -1.93 16.61 3.36
CA ASN A 22 -2.69 16.94 2.14
C ASN A 22 -2.32 15.96 1.03
N ALA A 23 -3.13 14.92 0.78
CA ALA A 23 -2.90 13.99 -0.30
C ALA A 23 -3.18 14.64 -1.67
N LYS A 24 -2.18 14.66 -2.55
CA LYS A 24 -2.26 15.19 -3.92
C LYS A 24 -2.26 14.09 -4.96
N ARG A 25 -1.37 13.11 -4.82
CA ARG A 25 -1.19 11.99 -5.74
C ARG A 25 -1.06 10.71 -4.97
N MET A 26 -1.68 9.65 -5.46
CA MET A 26 -1.61 8.34 -4.84
C MET A 26 -1.28 7.27 -5.88
N PHE A 27 -0.41 6.36 -5.49
CA PHE A 27 -0.02 5.20 -6.28
C PHE A 27 -0.14 3.94 -5.45
N ASN A 28 -0.41 2.85 -6.14
CA ASN A 28 -0.34 1.50 -5.59
C ASN A 28 0.62 0.67 -6.44
N ALA A 29 1.54 0.00 -5.78
CA ALA A 29 2.45 -0.93 -6.41
C ALA A 29 1.82 -2.33 -6.51
N GLY A 30 2.26 -3.11 -7.46
CA GLY A 30 1.83 -4.50 -7.62
C GLY A 30 2.94 -5.35 -8.23
N TRP A 31 2.83 -6.68 -8.06
CA TRP A 31 3.84 -7.63 -8.51
C TRP A 31 5.22 -7.34 -7.91
N VAL A 32 5.23 -7.17 -6.60
CA VAL A 32 6.33 -6.57 -5.83
C VAL A 32 7.23 -7.57 -5.12
N GLY A 33 7.03 -8.86 -5.29
CA GLY A 33 7.85 -9.90 -4.67
C GLY A 33 9.34 -9.66 -4.90
N SER A 34 10.15 -9.71 -3.83
CA SER A 34 11.61 -9.55 -3.90
C SER A 34 12.28 -10.78 -4.52
N ASP A 35 11.73 -11.97 -4.34
CA ASP A 35 12.17 -13.18 -5.03
C ASP A 35 11.62 -13.22 -6.46
N ARG A 36 12.49 -12.89 -7.42
CA ARG A 36 12.16 -12.86 -8.85
C ARG A 36 11.74 -14.22 -9.41
N LYS A 37 12.26 -15.34 -8.87
CA LYS A 37 11.92 -16.68 -9.34
C LYS A 37 10.53 -17.08 -8.85
N ALA A 38 10.24 -16.87 -7.58
CA ALA A 38 8.92 -17.11 -7.01
C ALA A 38 7.86 -16.22 -7.68
N LEU A 39 8.18 -14.96 -7.94
CA LEU A 39 7.29 -14.04 -8.66
C LEU A 39 6.99 -14.52 -10.07
N GLN A 40 8.00 -14.95 -10.83
CA GLN A 40 7.79 -15.46 -12.19
C GLN A 40 6.95 -16.73 -12.19
N HIS A 41 7.21 -17.67 -11.27
CA HIS A 41 6.40 -18.87 -11.11
C HIS A 41 4.92 -18.55 -10.86
N HIS A 42 4.65 -17.59 -9.97
CA HIS A 42 3.28 -17.16 -9.69
C HIS A 42 2.59 -16.52 -10.92
N ILE A 43 3.34 -15.73 -11.71
CA ILE A 43 2.83 -15.17 -12.97
C ILE A 43 2.45 -16.29 -13.95
N ASP A 44 3.30 -17.30 -14.07
CA ASP A 44 3.06 -18.44 -14.97
C ASP A 44 1.83 -19.26 -14.54
N GLU A 45 1.65 -19.47 -13.23
CA GLU A 45 0.45 -20.12 -12.67
C GLU A 45 -0.84 -19.35 -12.99
N LEU A 46 -0.82 -18.04 -12.82
CA LEU A 46 -1.98 -17.18 -13.12
C LEU A 46 -2.27 -17.12 -14.62
N ALA A 47 -1.24 -17.09 -15.45
CA ALA A 47 -1.40 -17.17 -16.90
C ALA A 47 -2.06 -18.48 -17.34
N ALA A 48 -1.73 -19.61 -16.69
CA ALA A 48 -2.34 -20.91 -16.96
C ALA A 48 -3.85 -20.96 -16.67
N VAL A 49 -4.34 -20.10 -15.77
CA VAL A 49 -5.79 -19.96 -15.47
C VAL A 49 -6.45 -18.76 -16.17
N GLY A 50 -5.75 -18.17 -17.16
CA GLY A 50 -6.30 -17.13 -18.04
C GLY A 50 -6.16 -15.70 -17.52
N VAL A 51 -5.39 -15.46 -16.47
CA VAL A 51 -5.05 -14.11 -16.01
C VAL A 51 -3.92 -13.55 -16.87
N ALA A 52 -4.14 -12.43 -17.51
CA ALA A 52 -3.12 -11.79 -18.34
C ALA A 52 -1.93 -11.34 -17.49
N ALA A 53 -0.72 -11.70 -17.91
CA ALA A 53 0.50 -11.21 -17.28
C ALA A 53 0.60 -9.68 -17.39
N PRO A 54 1.11 -8.99 -16.36
CA PRO A 54 1.30 -7.55 -16.41
C PRO A 54 2.35 -7.18 -17.47
N ILE A 55 2.14 -6.05 -18.16
CA ILE A 55 3.08 -5.55 -19.19
C ILE A 55 4.43 -5.15 -18.57
N ASN A 56 4.39 -4.63 -17.35
CA ASN A 56 5.59 -4.19 -16.61
C ASN A 56 5.56 -4.79 -15.20
N ILE A 57 6.71 -5.24 -14.73
CA ILE A 57 6.92 -5.77 -13.38
C ILE A 57 8.11 -5.05 -12.75
N PRO A 58 7.94 -4.45 -11.57
CA PRO A 58 6.68 -4.27 -10.84
C PRO A 58 5.73 -3.29 -11.54
N THR A 59 4.43 -3.40 -11.25
CA THR A 59 3.43 -2.43 -11.71
C THR A 59 3.37 -1.24 -10.76
N LEU A 60 2.99 -0.08 -11.31
CA LEU A 60 2.67 1.11 -10.54
C LEU A 60 1.38 1.70 -11.08
N LEU A 61 0.32 1.69 -10.29
CA LEU A 61 -1.01 2.14 -10.66
C LEU A 61 -1.31 3.49 -10.01
N ALA A 62 -1.73 4.46 -10.82
CA ALA A 62 -2.24 5.71 -10.29
C ALA A 62 -3.66 5.51 -9.76
N LEU A 63 -3.89 5.96 -8.53
CA LEU A 63 -5.19 5.93 -7.87
C LEU A 63 -5.71 7.36 -7.63
N GLY A 64 -7.03 7.50 -7.56
CA GLY A 64 -7.63 8.75 -7.16
C GLY A 64 -7.31 9.08 -5.70
N ASN A 65 -6.69 10.23 -5.43
CA ASN A 65 -6.35 10.64 -4.06
C ASN A 65 -7.57 10.73 -3.11
N HIS A 66 -8.77 10.93 -3.68
CA HIS A 66 -10.04 10.94 -2.94
C HIS A 66 -10.41 9.58 -2.32
N LEU A 67 -9.72 8.52 -2.70
CA LEU A 67 -9.91 7.18 -2.15
C LEU A 67 -9.11 6.97 -0.85
N LEU A 68 -8.19 7.88 -0.50
CA LEU A 68 -7.41 7.79 0.73
C LEU A 68 -8.24 8.17 1.94
N THR A 69 -8.20 7.33 2.98
CA THR A 69 -8.92 7.58 4.24
C THR A 69 -8.20 6.95 5.42
N HIS A 70 -8.46 7.46 6.62
CA HIS A 70 -8.12 6.81 7.90
C HIS A 70 -9.38 6.39 8.68
N SER A 71 -10.52 6.30 7.98
CA SER A 71 -11.78 5.85 8.60
C SER A 71 -11.70 4.40 9.03
N ARG A 72 -12.29 4.09 10.17
CA ARG A 72 -12.45 2.70 10.66
C ARG A 72 -13.58 1.96 9.98
N GLN A 73 -14.37 2.65 9.19
CA GLN A 73 -15.51 2.08 8.45
C GLN A 73 -15.46 2.59 7.02
N ILE A 74 -15.55 1.67 6.08
CA ILE A 74 -15.66 1.97 4.66
C ILE A 74 -16.89 1.29 4.07
N GLN A 75 -17.46 1.91 3.04
CA GLN A 75 -18.50 1.28 2.24
C GLN A 75 -17.87 0.67 1.00
N VAL A 76 -18.36 -0.51 0.64
CA VAL A 76 -17.89 -1.27 -0.52
C VAL A 76 -19.03 -1.64 -1.44
N HIS A 77 -18.75 -1.83 -2.72
CA HIS A 77 -19.75 -2.24 -3.71
C HIS A 77 -19.85 -3.77 -3.76
N GLY A 78 -20.72 -4.32 -2.93
CA GLY A 78 -20.99 -5.76 -2.88
C GLY A 78 -19.99 -6.56 -2.04
N PRO A 79 -20.21 -7.88 -1.91
CA PRO A 79 -19.50 -8.72 -0.95
C PRO A 79 -18.16 -9.29 -1.47
N GLN A 80 -17.87 -9.14 -2.76
CA GLN A 80 -16.66 -9.71 -3.39
C GLN A 80 -15.49 -8.74 -3.34
N THR A 81 -15.09 -8.37 -2.15
CA THR A 81 -14.00 -7.43 -1.90
C THR A 81 -13.19 -7.86 -0.69
N SER A 82 -11.90 -7.52 -0.67
CA SER A 82 -11.01 -7.75 0.47
C SER A 82 -9.93 -6.69 0.54
N GLY A 83 -9.39 -6.46 1.74
CA GLY A 83 -8.21 -5.64 1.94
C GLY A 83 -6.93 -6.40 1.63
N GLU A 84 -5.85 -5.66 1.52
CA GLU A 84 -4.48 -6.14 1.38
C GLU A 84 -3.61 -5.31 2.33
N VAL A 85 -2.95 -5.96 3.29
CA VAL A 85 -2.08 -5.25 4.22
C VAL A 85 -0.80 -4.82 3.52
N GLU A 86 -0.46 -3.54 3.65
CA GLU A 86 0.68 -2.91 2.98
C GLU A 86 1.37 -1.92 3.90
N TRP A 87 2.67 -1.73 3.76
CA TRP A 87 3.28 -0.51 4.25
C TRP A 87 3.01 0.63 3.25
N VAL A 88 2.94 1.85 3.76
CA VAL A 88 2.58 3.03 2.97
C VAL A 88 3.56 4.16 3.25
N LEU A 89 4.09 4.78 2.19
CA LEU A 89 4.92 5.98 2.30
C LEU A 89 4.10 7.23 2.02
N LEU A 90 4.36 8.28 2.80
CA LEU A 90 3.79 9.61 2.64
C LEU A 90 4.91 10.65 2.59
N TRP A 91 4.91 11.53 1.59
CA TRP A 91 5.86 12.65 1.49
C TRP A 91 5.26 13.89 2.11
N HIS A 92 5.89 14.42 3.15
CA HIS A 92 5.40 15.56 3.93
C HIS A 92 6.55 16.47 4.35
N HIS A 93 6.55 17.72 3.86
CA HIS A 93 7.56 18.75 4.15
C HIS A 93 9.02 18.29 3.95
N GLY A 94 9.25 17.57 2.84
CA GLY A 94 10.57 17.06 2.51
C GLY A 94 10.99 15.81 3.28
N GLU A 95 10.14 15.29 4.16
CA GLU A 95 10.34 14.06 4.92
C GLU A 95 9.49 12.91 4.34
N ILE A 96 9.98 11.69 4.45
CA ILE A 96 9.24 10.48 4.12
C ILE A 96 8.74 9.87 5.44
N LEU A 97 7.44 9.74 5.55
CA LEU A 97 6.77 9.09 6.67
C LEU A 97 6.26 7.73 6.24
N VAL A 98 6.28 6.75 7.13
CA VAL A 98 5.78 5.41 6.89
C VAL A 98 4.67 5.05 7.86
N THR A 99 3.70 4.29 7.35
CA THR A 99 2.59 3.74 8.12
C THR A 99 2.16 2.39 7.54
N VAL A 100 1.16 1.77 8.15
CA VAL A 100 0.47 0.59 7.61
C VAL A 100 -0.86 1.01 6.99
N GLY A 101 -1.25 0.34 5.91
CA GLY A 101 -2.51 0.56 5.25
C GLY A 101 -3.15 -0.73 4.77
N SER A 102 -4.31 -0.57 4.18
CA SER A 102 -5.05 -1.63 3.49
C SER A 102 -5.50 -1.11 2.14
N ASP A 103 -4.96 -1.70 1.07
CA ASP A 103 -5.48 -1.53 -0.29
C ASP A 103 -6.70 -2.44 -0.45
N HIS A 104 -7.88 -1.81 -0.47
CA HIS A 104 -9.11 -2.57 -0.60
C HIS A 104 -9.48 -2.73 -2.07
N THR A 105 -9.70 -3.96 -2.49
CA THR A 105 -9.84 -4.33 -3.91
C THR A 105 -11.16 -5.05 -4.16
N ASP A 106 -11.88 -4.68 -5.23
CA ASP A 106 -13.03 -5.46 -5.74
C ASP A 106 -12.51 -6.66 -6.54
N ARG A 107 -12.58 -7.85 -5.96
CA ARG A 107 -12.00 -9.08 -6.53
C ARG A 107 -12.69 -9.54 -7.80
N LYS A 108 -13.98 -9.26 -7.95
CA LYS A 108 -14.68 -9.57 -9.19
C LYS A 108 -14.25 -8.66 -10.34
N LEU A 109 -14.09 -7.38 -10.05
CA LEU A 109 -13.64 -6.42 -11.06
C LEU A 109 -12.16 -6.59 -11.40
N GLU A 110 -11.35 -7.09 -10.46
CA GLU A 110 -9.92 -7.34 -10.65
C GLU A 110 -9.64 -8.32 -11.81
N SER A 111 -10.49 -9.34 -11.99
CA SER A 111 -10.40 -10.28 -13.13
C SER A 111 -10.65 -9.61 -14.49
N VAL A 112 -11.23 -8.41 -14.51
CA VAL A 112 -11.50 -7.64 -15.72
C VAL A 112 -10.50 -6.50 -15.90
N SER A 113 -10.17 -5.81 -14.82
CA SER A 113 -9.25 -4.67 -14.82
C SER A 113 -8.74 -4.37 -13.41
N VAL A 114 -7.48 -4.69 -13.17
CA VAL A 114 -6.80 -4.40 -11.89
C VAL A 114 -6.87 -2.91 -11.53
N ALA A 115 -6.59 -2.02 -12.48
CA ALA A 115 -6.64 -0.58 -12.24
C ALA A 115 -8.04 -0.09 -11.83
N LYS A 116 -9.11 -0.63 -12.42
CA LYS A 116 -10.47 -0.26 -12.04
C LYS A 116 -10.85 -0.85 -10.69
N SER A 117 -10.48 -2.09 -10.41
CA SER A 117 -10.81 -2.75 -9.13
C SER A 117 -10.24 -2.01 -7.93
N LYS A 118 -9.01 -1.53 -8.05
CA LYS A 118 -8.35 -0.72 -7.03
C LYS A 118 -8.93 0.69 -6.89
N ASN A 119 -9.43 1.27 -7.98
CA ASN A 119 -10.11 2.57 -7.95
C ASN A 119 -11.61 2.49 -7.53
N MET A 120 -12.14 1.30 -7.28
CA MET A 120 -13.53 1.11 -6.81
C MET A 120 -13.67 1.18 -5.29
N CYS A 121 -12.60 0.99 -4.55
CA CYS A 121 -12.62 0.91 -3.10
C CYS A 121 -11.76 2.00 -2.46
N LEU A 122 -12.04 2.30 -1.19
CA LEU A 122 -11.21 3.22 -0.41
C LEU A 122 -9.92 2.51 0.02
N ASN A 123 -8.82 3.25 0.03
CA ASN A 123 -7.53 2.83 0.56
C ASN A 123 -7.38 3.41 1.97
N VAL A 124 -7.27 2.54 2.95
CA VAL A 124 -7.24 2.91 4.37
C VAL A 124 -5.80 2.97 4.85
N ILE A 125 -5.45 4.00 5.63
CA ILE A 125 -4.17 4.07 6.34
C ILE A 125 -4.40 4.22 7.84
N ALA A 126 -3.42 3.79 8.64
CA ALA A 126 -3.40 4.09 10.06
C ALA A 126 -3.17 5.60 10.28
N ARG A 127 -3.55 6.09 11.47
CA ARG A 127 -3.32 7.50 11.85
C ARG A 127 -1.92 7.75 12.34
N ASP A 128 -1.26 6.70 12.81
CA ASP A 128 0.09 6.78 13.35
C ASP A 128 1.11 6.55 12.24
N LEU A 129 2.11 7.43 12.21
CA LEU A 129 3.18 7.47 11.23
C LEU A 129 4.53 7.50 11.97
N TRP A 130 5.56 7.06 11.29
CA TRP A 130 6.96 7.15 11.74
C TRP A 130 7.83 7.73 10.64
N PRO A 131 8.87 8.54 10.96
CA PRO A 131 9.87 8.92 9.97
C PRO A 131 10.54 7.67 9.39
N TYR A 132 10.60 7.58 8.06
CA TYR A 132 11.26 6.44 7.42
C TYR A 132 12.73 6.31 7.84
N GLU A 133 13.42 7.44 7.99
CA GLU A 133 14.80 7.49 8.46
C GLU A 133 15.05 6.83 9.82
N GLU A 134 14.03 6.79 10.69
CA GLU A 134 14.14 6.19 12.03
C GLU A 134 13.91 4.67 12.02
N VAL A 135 13.37 4.10 10.93
CA VAL A 135 13.03 2.67 10.83
C VAL A 135 13.75 1.95 9.69
N LYS A 136 14.43 2.66 8.81
CA LYS A 136 15.01 2.11 7.58
C LYS A 136 16.04 1.00 7.82
N ASP A 137 16.84 1.09 8.88
CA ASP A 137 17.93 0.14 9.14
C ASP A 137 17.44 -1.26 9.53
N HIS A 138 16.16 -1.40 9.86
CA HIS A 138 15.53 -2.67 10.21
C HIS A 138 14.19 -2.88 9.49
N PHE A 139 13.93 -2.09 8.46
CA PHE A 139 12.64 -2.07 7.76
C PHE A 139 12.26 -3.43 7.16
N ASP A 140 13.23 -4.16 6.62
CA ASP A 140 13.06 -5.50 6.07
C ASP A 140 12.59 -6.54 7.10
N GLN A 141 12.90 -6.31 8.40
CA GLN A 141 12.54 -7.17 9.52
C GLN A 141 11.17 -6.82 10.13
N LEU A 142 10.59 -5.68 9.75
CA LEU A 142 9.24 -5.33 10.19
C LEU A 142 8.23 -6.33 9.63
N ARG A 143 7.23 -6.64 10.46
CA ARG A 143 6.21 -7.63 10.13
C ARG A 143 4.88 -6.95 9.78
N LEU A 144 4.35 -7.28 8.62
CA LEU A 144 2.96 -7.03 8.28
C LEU A 144 2.11 -8.20 8.76
N HIS A 145 1.04 -7.89 9.50
CA HIS A 145 0.13 -8.89 10.04
C HIS A 145 -1.30 -8.38 9.91
N CYS A 146 -2.16 -9.21 9.33
CA CYS A 146 -3.57 -8.90 9.14
C CYS A 146 -4.45 -10.07 9.60
N THR A 147 -5.45 -9.77 10.40
CA THR A 147 -6.50 -10.71 10.78
C THR A 147 -7.84 -10.26 10.20
N VAL A 148 -8.71 -11.22 9.94
CA VAL A 148 -10.10 -10.97 9.54
C VAL A 148 -11.05 -11.57 10.56
N THR A 149 -12.10 -10.80 10.89
CA THR A 149 -13.18 -11.27 11.72
C THR A 149 -14.44 -11.43 10.88
N ARG A 150 -14.95 -12.66 10.78
CA ARG A 150 -16.22 -12.97 10.09
C ARG A 150 -17.14 -13.72 11.03
N SER A 151 -18.36 -13.23 11.22
CA SER A 151 -19.35 -13.84 12.12
C SER A 151 -18.80 -14.11 13.53
N GLY A 152 -18.00 -13.17 14.07
CA GLY A 152 -17.35 -13.28 15.38
C GLY A 152 -16.13 -14.19 15.47
N LYS A 153 -15.75 -14.88 14.39
CA LYS A 153 -14.54 -15.71 14.35
C LYS A 153 -13.38 -14.93 13.74
N VAL A 154 -12.28 -14.83 14.51
CA VAL A 154 -11.02 -14.24 14.05
C VAL A 154 -10.17 -15.32 13.39
N SER A 155 -9.56 -14.98 12.25
CA SER A 155 -8.58 -15.80 11.56
C SER A 155 -7.43 -14.96 11.02
N LEU A 156 -6.25 -15.55 10.94
CA LEU A 156 -5.13 -14.94 10.23
C LEU A 156 -5.50 -14.81 8.75
N TYR A 157 -5.19 -13.66 8.15
CA TYR A 157 -5.44 -13.40 6.74
C TYR A 157 -4.15 -13.22 5.95
N GLN A 158 -3.23 -12.37 6.43
CA GLN A 158 -1.92 -12.17 5.85
C GLN A 158 -0.87 -12.02 6.95
N GLU A 159 0.31 -12.58 6.73
CA GLU A 159 1.46 -12.40 7.60
C GLU A 159 2.76 -12.55 6.81
N GLY A 160 3.70 -11.61 6.98
CA GLY A 160 5.01 -11.67 6.34
C GLY A 160 5.90 -10.51 6.75
N LEU A 161 7.17 -10.58 6.36
CA LEU A 161 8.13 -9.51 6.57
C LEU A 161 8.04 -8.47 5.45
N CYS A 162 8.31 -7.20 5.76
CA CYS A 162 8.42 -6.15 4.75
C CYS A 162 9.50 -6.46 3.70
N GLY A 163 10.58 -7.17 4.08
CA GLY A 163 11.64 -7.62 3.16
C GLY A 163 11.20 -8.67 2.12
N ALA A 164 9.99 -9.23 2.24
CA ALA A 164 9.45 -10.14 1.22
C ALA A 164 9.03 -9.43 -0.08
N ILE A 165 8.90 -8.11 -0.05
CA ILE A 165 8.55 -7.28 -1.20
C ILE A 165 9.62 -6.21 -1.44
N LEU A 166 9.58 -5.56 -2.60
CA LEU A 166 10.54 -4.51 -2.98
C LEU A 166 10.62 -3.42 -1.89
N PRO A 167 11.83 -3.00 -1.51
CA PRO A 167 12.02 -2.07 -0.40
C PRO A 167 11.62 -0.63 -0.76
N PRO A 168 11.42 0.23 0.26
CA PRO A 168 11.10 1.64 0.06
C PRO A 168 12.06 2.39 -0.86
N GLU A 169 13.37 2.14 -0.77
CA GLU A 169 14.40 2.78 -1.59
C GLU A 169 14.16 2.56 -3.09
N TYR A 170 13.80 1.33 -3.48
CA TYR A 170 13.45 1.04 -4.86
C TYR A 170 12.35 1.96 -5.38
N TRP A 171 11.30 2.17 -4.58
CA TRP A 171 10.16 2.97 -4.97
C TRP A 171 10.44 4.47 -4.93
N ILE A 172 11.27 4.93 -3.99
CA ILE A 172 11.75 6.32 -3.91
C ILE A 172 12.49 6.66 -5.20
N GLU A 173 13.43 5.81 -5.62
CA GLU A 173 14.19 6.00 -6.85
C GLU A 173 13.32 5.90 -8.11
N ASP A 174 12.43 4.91 -8.18
CA ASP A 174 11.54 4.69 -9.33
C ASP A 174 10.55 5.86 -9.50
N LEU A 175 9.94 6.33 -8.41
CA LEU A 175 9.05 7.49 -8.43
C LEU A 175 9.80 8.77 -8.78
N GLN A 176 11.00 8.99 -8.22
CA GLN A 176 11.85 10.13 -8.57
C GLN A 176 12.12 10.17 -10.08
N ARG A 177 12.46 9.03 -10.68
CA ARG A 177 12.73 8.90 -12.11
C ARG A 177 11.47 9.14 -12.95
N ARG A 178 10.33 8.53 -12.58
CA ARG A 178 9.08 8.62 -13.35
C ARG A 178 8.43 10.00 -13.29
N LEU A 179 8.52 10.68 -12.14
CA LEU A 179 7.82 11.93 -11.90
C LEU A 179 8.69 13.17 -12.11
N GLY A 180 10.01 12.98 -12.25
CA GLY A 180 10.98 14.08 -12.33
C GLY A 180 11.23 14.81 -11.02
N GLY A 181 10.67 14.32 -9.92
CA GLY A 181 10.78 14.86 -8.57
C GLY A 181 9.76 14.24 -7.63
N LEU A 182 10.05 14.29 -6.33
CA LEU A 182 9.11 13.86 -5.28
C LEU A 182 8.57 15.10 -4.59
N GLU A 183 7.27 15.21 -4.49
CA GLU A 183 6.59 16.38 -3.93
C GLU A 183 5.75 16.02 -2.70
N ASP A 184 5.55 16.99 -1.83
CA ASP A 184 4.64 16.86 -0.69
C ASP A 184 3.24 16.47 -1.13
N GLY A 185 2.63 15.55 -0.39
CA GLY A 185 1.29 15.03 -0.68
C GLY A 185 1.29 13.81 -1.61
N LEU A 186 2.47 13.27 -1.94
CA LEU A 186 2.58 11.97 -2.59
C LEU A 186 2.32 10.86 -1.59
N VAL A 187 1.61 9.81 -2.03
CA VAL A 187 1.31 8.59 -1.26
C VAL A 187 1.62 7.39 -2.12
N LEU A 188 2.31 6.41 -1.55
CA LEU A 188 2.58 5.13 -2.19
C LEU A 188 2.18 3.98 -1.29
N PHE A 189 1.29 3.14 -1.77
CA PHE A 189 1.02 1.80 -1.24
C PHE A 189 1.99 0.80 -1.86
N SER A 190 2.58 -0.04 -1.02
CA SER A 190 3.73 -0.90 -1.38
C SER A 190 3.42 -2.06 -2.32
N GLY A 191 2.16 -2.40 -2.49
CA GLY A 191 1.76 -3.75 -2.86
C GLY A 191 1.85 -4.71 -1.67
N THR A 192 1.08 -5.79 -1.73
CA THR A 192 0.91 -6.66 -0.58
C THR A 192 1.90 -7.84 -0.56
N ILE A 193 2.10 -8.39 0.62
CA ILE A 193 2.72 -9.70 0.84
C ILE A 193 1.76 -10.83 0.42
N GLY A 194 2.28 -12.02 0.17
CA GLY A 194 1.47 -13.20 -0.14
C GLY A 194 0.41 -13.52 0.94
N THR A 195 -0.69 -14.16 0.54
CA THR A 195 -1.76 -14.66 1.43
C THR A 195 -1.54 -16.12 1.75
#